data_cccb9c6b91a5b590d5ea0556a7358c88
#
_entry.id   cccb9c6b91a5b590d5ea0556a7358c88
#
_cell.length_a   1.000
_cell.length_b   1.000
_cell.length_c   1.000
_cell.angle_alpha   90.00
_cell.angle_beta   90.00
_cell.angle_gamma   90.00
#
_symmetry.space_group_name_H-M   'P 1'
#
loop_
_entity.id
_entity.type
_entity.pdbx_description
1 polymer ?
#
loop_
_entity_poly.entity_id
_entity_poly.type
_entity_poly.pdbx_seq_one_letter_code
_entity_poly.pdbx_strand_id
1 'polypeptide(L)'
;VLANTQEYNMWISRVGQTNKGSDRTISQQPYAGVLFKSQNGSTWTAEQNEDAKFKMKRAEFSNVTGVATFCNDALPSRTLANNPIRTTNGSGLLTISHPNHGMHGTGNNVTISGLSASTTYNGINGSVINGTYTSISNITLDSYDIGPLADSTVANATGDVGGDAVVATQNRLYDVAMLNMQTMTVPETNASFSMRTTTGRSVHGTETEFSLASSSNTISVVANDNIYFEEPKMVASSINETNEMSGSKSLLVDVTLTTSNTRLSPVIDTKRVSMITVQNRLNSPTSLNTPSFVNDEASTGTSSAAVYCTRPIVLENASTALEVRLTSYVRSSSEVEVYFRTTSSEESRDVKDLSWTPFNSDGREDTAVTPAESANEFKEYKYSVTGITEFTAFQIKIVMKGTNSALAPRIKDLRGIALAV
;
A
#
# COMPACT_ATOMS: atom_id res chain seq x y z
N VAL A 1 4.96 32.28 27.91
CA VAL A 1 4.15 32.18 29.14
C VAL A 1 5.00 31.50 30.19
N LEU A 2 5.25 32.21 31.29
CA LEU A 2 6.01 31.65 32.40
C LEU A 2 5.08 30.95 33.37
N ALA A 3 5.57 29.87 33.96
CA ALA A 3 4.87 29.20 35.05
C ALA A 3 4.65 30.19 36.23
N ASN A 4 3.58 29.99 36.99
CA ASN A 4 3.28 30.74 38.17
C ASN A 4 4.24 30.34 39.31
N THR A 5 5.47 30.86 39.27
CA THR A 5 6.54 30.57 40.21
C THR A 5 7.46 31.77 40.34
N GLN A 6 8.10 31.93 41.50
CA GLN A 6 9.13 32.95 41.76
C GLN A 6 10.56 32.40 41.51
N GLU A 7 10.70 31.18 41.08
CA GLU A 7 12.02 30.56 40.88
C GLU A 7 12.70 31.00 39.56
N TYR A 8 11.92 31.53 38.61
CA TYR A 8 12.47 32.02 37.36
C TYR A 8 12.60 33.54 37.32
N ASN A 9 13.77 34.01 36.98
CA ASN A 9 14.08 35.41 36.79
C ASN A 9 14.38 35.72 35.32
N MET A 10 13.74 36.72 34.77
CA MET A 10 14.02 37.22 33.44
C MET A 10 14.81 38.55 33.56
N TRP A 11 15.91 38.61 32.82
CA TRP A 11 16.66 39.84 32.73
C TRP A 11 15.93 40.85 31.84
N ILE A 12 15.78 42.06 32.34
CA ILE A 12 15.23 43.20 31.62
C ILE A 12 16.26 44.34 31.54
N SER A 13 16.09 45.17 30.55
CA SER A 13 16.78 46.45 30.44
C SER A 13 15.78 47.59 30.53
N ARG A 14 16.11 48.64 31.23
CA ARG A 14 15.25 49.84 31.35
C ARG A 14 16.01 51.05 30.84
N VAL A 15 15.36 51.87 30.03
CA VAL A 15 15.90 53.13 29.52
C VAL A 15 16.26 54.03 30.70
N GLY A 16 17.45 54.62 30.66
CA GLY A 16 18.00 55.46 31.74
C GLY A 16 18.76 54.69 32.80
N GLN A 17 18.78 53.37 32.84
CA GLN A 17 19.57 52.57 33.77
C GLN A 17 20.94 52.20 33.19
N THR A 18 21.90 52.06 34.09
CA THR A 18 23.24 51.60 33.70
C THR A 18 23.24 50.10 33.43
N ASN A 19 23.83 49.68 32.31
CA ASN A 19 23.95 48.29 31.95
C ASN A 19 24.84 47.55 32.95
N LYS A 20 24.36 46.47 33.51
CA LYS A 20 25.13 45.66 34.46
C LYS A 20 26.34 45.01 33.74
N GLY A 21 27.53 45.39 34.13
CA GLY A 21 28.79 44.95 33.54
C GLY A 21 29.45 45.94 32.57
N SER A 22 28.89 47.16 32.42
CA SER A 22 29.53 48.28 31.74
C SER A 22 28.99 49.57 32.30
N ASP A 23 29.76 50.69 32.21
CA ASP A 23 29.34 52.04 32.66
C ASP A 23 28.40 52.71 31.61
N ARG A 24 27.83 52.00 30.68
CA ARG A 24 26.97 52.58 29.64
C ARG A 24 25.53 52.65 30.12
N THR A 25 24.92 53.81 29.96
CA THR A 25 23.49 54.02 30.20
C THR A 25 22.68 53.53 29.00
N ILE A 26 21.59 52.82 29.24
CA ILE A 26 20.66 52.34 28.21
C ILE A 26 19.86 53.57 27.75
N SER A 27 20.08 53.97 26.50
CA SER A 27 19.48 55.19 25.91
C SER A 27 18.32 54.92 25.01
N GLN A 28 18.17 53.67 24.51
CA GLN A 28 17.14 53.33 23.52
C GLN A 28 16.75 51.85 23.65
N GLN A 29 15.49 51.57 23.41
CA GLN A 29 14.99 50.20 23.20
C GLN A 29 15.20 49.79 21.75
N PRO A 30 15.56 48.52 21.48
CA PRO A 30 15.51 47.99 20.12
C PRO A 30 14.05 47.92 19.65
N TYR A 31 13.81 48.23 18.38
CA TYR A 31 12.46 48.17 17.73
C TYR A 31 12.03 46.73 17.42
N ALA A 32 12.12 45.84 18.40
CA ALA A 32 11.84 44.41 18.18
C ALA A 32 10.51 43.93 18.84
N GLY A 33 9.66 44.89 19.22
CA GLY A 33 8.41 44.63 19.90
C GLY A 33 8.28 45.42 21.22
N VAL A 34 7.28 45.09 22.00
CA VAL A 34 6.98 45.71 23.28
C VAL A 34 6.87 44.63 24.36
N LEU A 35 7.51 44.81 25.49
CA LEU A 35 7.34 43.96 26.66
C LEU A 35 5.94 44.17 27.27
N PHE A 36 5.17 43.13 27.41
CA PHE A 36 3.91 43.15 28.14
C PHE A 36 4.08 42.43 29.47
N LYS A 37 3.60 43.04 30.54
CA LYS A 37 3.58 42.47 31.90
C LYS A 37 2.15 42.24 32.36
N SER A 38 1.92 41.14 33.05
CA SER A 38 0.65 40.81 33.67
C SER A 38 0.86 40.23 35.06
N GLN A 39 0.04 40.66 36.01
CA GLN A 39 0.03 40.11 37.36
C GLN A 39 -1.03 38.99 37.53
N ASN A 40 -2.02 38.93 36.67
CA ASN A 40 -3.15 38.02 36.77
C ASN A 40 -3.30 37.09 35.54
N GLY A 41 -2.38 37.21 34.56
CA GLY A 41 -2.44 36.40 33.33
C GLY A 41 -3.56 36.77 32.34
N SER A 42 -4.46 37.68 32.71
CA SER A 42 -5.60 38.09 31.88
C SER A 42 -5.52 39.54 31.38
N THR A 43 -4.92 40.42 32.22
CA THR A 43 -4.72 41.83 31.85
C THR A 43 -3.25 42.08 31.63
N TRP A 44 -2.91 42.60 30.47
CA TRP A 44 -1.53 42.84 30.05
C TRP A 44 -1.28 44.33 29.85
N THR A 45 -0.23 44.82 30.47
CA THR A 45 0.19 46.23 30.37
C THR A 45 1.47 46.31 29.54
N ALA A 46 1.47 47.17 28.53
CA ALA A 46 2.66 47.46 27.72
C ALA A 46 3.66 48.28 28.47
N GLU A 47 4.91 47.80 28.53
CA GLU A 47 6.03 48.54 29.16
C GLU A 47 6.88 49.21 28.09
N GLN A 48 6.75 50.52 27.97
CA GLN A 48 7.44 51.29 26.93
C GLN A 48 8.92 51.56 27.24
N ASN A 49 9.31 51.50 28.51
CA ASN A 49 10.67 51.82 28.93
C ASN A 49 11.50 50.60 29.32
N GLU A 50 10.91 49.39 29.27
CA GLU A 50 11.58 48.16 29.62
C GLU A 50 11.46 47.13 28.51
N ASP A 51 12.51 46.33 28.33
CA ASP A 51 12.50 45.24 27.41
C ASP A 51 13.21 44.01 27.97
N ALA A 52 12.80 42.83 27.53
CA ALA A 52 13.39 41.57 27.94
C ALA A 52 14.75 41.36 27.25
N LYS A 53 15.73 40.94 28.05
CA LYS A 53 16.98 40.49 27.45
C LYS A 53 16.83 39.14 26.83
N PHE A 54 17.06 39.05 25.55
CA PHE A 54 17.10 37.77 24.85
C PHE A 54 18.32 37.68 23.93
N LYS A 55 18.68 36.46 23.63
CA LYS A 55 19.69 36.13 22.61
C LYS A 55 19.06 35.19 21.62
N MET A 56 18.86 35.66 20.42
CA MET A 56 18.36 34.84 19.33
C MET A 56 19.56 34.26 18.53
N LYS A 57 19.56 32.97 18.42
CA LYS A 57 20.50 32.29 17.53
C LYS A 57 19.70 31.85 16.31
N ARG A 58 20.24 32.07 15.13
CA ARG A 58 19.71 31.63 13.87
C ARG A 58 20.66 30.62 13.30
N ALA A 59 20.11 29.56 12.70
CA ALA A 59 20.90 28.63 11.90
C ALA A 59 21.40 29.32 10.64
N GLU A 60 22.60 28.96 10.24
CA GLU A 60 23.17 29.25 8.93
C GLU A 60 23.64 27.94 8.36
N PHE A 61 23.06 27.56 7.22
CA PHE A 61 23.32 26.29 6.59
C PHE A 61 24.50 26.43 5.64
N SER A 62 25.51 25.58 5.79
CA SER A 62 26.71 25.59 4.95
C SER A 62 26.45 24.99 3.57
N ASN A 63 25.45 24.11 3.44
CA ASN A 63 25.09 23.44 2.21
C ASN A 63 23.73 23.92 1.71
N VAL A 64 23.62 24.08 0.41
CA VAL A 64 22.35 24.41 -0.27
C VAL A 64 21.53 23.18 -0.66
N THR A 65 22.09 22.00 -0.50
CA THR A 65 21.43 20.72 -0.75
C THR A 65 21.79 19.72 0.34
N GLY A 66 20.80 19.03 0.86
CA GLY A 66 20.95 17.93 1.80
C GLY A 66 20.01 16.79 1.44
N VAL A 67 20.37 15.55 1.77
CA VAL A 67 19.54 14.38 1.57
C VAL A 67 19.27 13.71 2.92
N ALA A 68 17.99 13.44 3.19
CA ALA A 68 17.55 12.64 4.32
C ALA A 68 16.95 11.34 3.79
N THR A 69 17.45 10.19 4.25
CA THR A 69 16.92 8.88 3.87
C THR A 69 16.07 8.31 5.00
N PHE A 70 14.84 7.99 4.69
CA PHE A 70 13.91 7.28 5.56
C PHE A 70 13.81 5.83 5.09
N CYS A 71 13.85 4.89 6.02
CA CYS A 71 13.63 3.47 5.75
C CYS A 71 12.62 2.89 6.75
N ASN A 72 11.80 1.97 6.29
CA ASN A 72 11.01 1.14 7.21
C ASN A 72 11.89 0.04 7.79
N ASP A 73 11.45 -0.54 8.91
CA ASP A 73 12.03 -1.80 9.37
C ASP A 73 11.80 -2.91 8.33
N ALA A 74 12.72 -3.87 8.28
CA ALA A 74 12.52 -5.05 7.45
C ALA A 74 11.17 -5.68 7.78
N LEU A 75 10.40 -5.99 6.74
CA LEU A 75 9.11 -6.64 6.93
C LEU A 75 9.32 -8.01 7.58
N PRO A 76 8.53 -8.35 8.61
CA PRO A 76 8.80 -9.54 9.40
C PRO A 76 8.59 -10.81 8.58
N SER A 77 9.47 -11.77 8.79
CA SER A 77 9.23 -13.16 8.38
C SER A 77 7.99 -13.70 9.11
N ARG A 78 7.23 -14.56 8.46
CA ARG A 78 6.02 -15.14 9.05
C ARG A 78 6.28 -16.56 9.51
N THR A 79 6.07 -16.82 10.79
CA THR A 79 5.98 -18.20 11.29
C THR A 79 4.66 -18.81 10.85
N LEU A 80 4.72 -19.95 10.19
CA LEU A 80 3.56 -20.66 9.66
C LEU A 80 2.86 -21.47 10.74
N ALA A 81 1.67 -21.99 10.44
CA ALA A 81 0.96 -22.89 11.32
C ALA A 81 1.73 -24.21 11.50
N ASN A 82 1.32 -25.01 12.46
CA ASN A 82 1.94 -26.32 12.69
C ASN A 82 1.81 -27.24 11.47
N ASN A 83 2.89 -27.90 11.09
CA ASN A 83 3.00 -28.80 9.94
C ASN A 83 2.52 -28.18 8.63
N PRO A 84 3.09 -27.03 8.21
CA PRO A 84 2.58 -26.28 7.07
C PRO A 84 3.04 -26.84 5.71
N ILE A 85 3.85 -27.90 5.70
CA ILE A 85 4.44 -28.47 4.50
C ILE A 85 3.75 -29.80 4.19
N ARG A 86 3.04 -29.85 3.06
CA ARG A 86 2.47 -31.08 2.57
C ARG A 86 3.39 -31.72 1.55
N THR A 87 3.74 -32.96 1.80
CA THR A 87 4.50 -33.84 0.90
C THR A 87 3.57 -34.78 0.16
N THR A 88 3.98 -35.20 -1.03
CA THR A 88 3.34 -36.27 -1.80
C THR A 88 4.37 -37.32 -2.13
N ASN A 89 4.08 -38.59 -1.85
CA ASN A 89 4.99 -39.70 -2.09
C ASN A 89 5.47 -39.72 -3.54
N GLY A 90 6.77 -39.79 -3.75
CA GLY A 90 7.41 -39.78 -5.07
C GLY A 90 7.52 -38.39 -5.71
N SER A 91 7.09 -37.33 -5.04
CA SER A 91 7.17 -35.96 -5.56
C SER A 91 8.29 -35.15 -4.89
N GLY A 92 8.99 -34.35 -5.69
CA GLY A 92 9.92 -33.33 -5.24
C GLY A 92 9.27 -31.93 -5.10
N LEU A 93 7.98 -31.81 -5.39
CA LEU A 93 7.20 -30.61 -5.11
C LEU A 93 6.62 -30.70 -3.71
N LEU A 94 6.72 -29.63 -2.97
CA LEU A 94 6.16 -29.48 -1.63
C LEU A 94 5.14 -28.36 -1.62
N THR A 95 3.93 -28.62 -1.14
CA THR A 95 2.91 -27.59 -0.99
C THR A 95 3.05 -26.93 0.38
N ILE A 96 3.18 -25.62 0.39
CA ILE A 96 3.29 -24.80 1.60
C ILE A 96 1.95 -24.18 1.92
N SER A 97 1.41 -24.49 3.10
CA SER A 97 0.23 -23.82 3.65
C SER A 97 0.65 -22.48 4.27
N HIS A 98 0.28 -21.39 3.65
CA HIS A 98 0.65 -20.03 4.04
C HIS A 98 -0.53 -19.09 3.84
N PRO A 99 -1.47 -19.06 4.79
CA PRO A 99 -2.68 -18.24 4.66
C PRO A 99 -2.35 -16.76 4.45
N ASN A 100 -3.06 -16.15 3.53
CA ASN A 100 -2.92 -14.72 3.22
C ASN A 100 -1.49 -14.31 2.80
N HIS A 101 -0.79 -15.17 2.07
CA HIS A 101 0.56 -14.83 1.58
C HIS A 101 0.57 -13.72 0.53
N GLY A 102 -0.54 -13.49 -0.18
CA GLY A 102 -0.66 -12.41 -1.17
C GLY A 102 0.13 -12.59 -2.45
N MET A 103 0.89 -13.67 -2.60
CA MET A 103 1.65 -13.93 -3.82
C MET A 103 0.69 -14.29 -4.97
N HIS A 104 1.02 -13.80 -6.14
CA HIS A 104 0.29 -14.08 -7.38
C HIS A 104 1.29 -14.02 -8.55
N GLY A 105 1.11 -14.85 -9.54
CA GLY A 105 1.90 -14.81 -10.78
C GLY A 105 3.38 -15.15 -10.63
N THR A 106 4.14 -14.74 -11.62
CA THR A 106 5.58 -14.98 -11.73
C THR A 106 6.39 -13.93 -10.96
N GLY A 107 7.62 -14.28 -10.57
CA GLY A 107 8.55 -13.35 -9.91
C GLY A 107 8.43 -13.28 -8.38
N ASN A 108 7.59 -14.12 -7.79
CA ASN A 108 7.53 -14.25 -6.34
C ASN A 108 8.61 -15.20 -5.87
N ASN A 109 9.43 -14.75 -4.92
CA ASN A 109 10.44 -15.55 -4.27
C ASN A 109 10.07 -15.74 -2.80
N VAL A 110 10.30 -16.93 -2.29
CA VAL A 110 10.07 -17.23 -0.88
C VAL A 110 11.29 -17.97 -0.31
N THR A 111 11.69 -17.57 0.87
CA THR A 111 12.68 -18.30 1.65
C THR A 111 11.98 -19.07 2.76
N ILE A 112 12.14 -20.37 2.77
CA ILE A 112 11.68 -21.28 3.83
C ILE A 112 12.84 -21.55 4.76
N SER A 113 12.59 -21.46 6.06
CA SER A 113 13.57 -21.69 7.11
C SER A 113 12.90 -22.23 8.37
N GLY A 114 13.70 -22.54 9.40
CA GLY A 114 13.19 -23.02 10.69
C GLY A 114 13.07 -24.53 10.81
N LEU A 115 13.27 -25.28 9.72
CA LEU A 115 13.34 -26.74 9.80
C LEU A 115 14.72 -27.18 10.37
N SER A 116 14.72 -28.17 11.24
CA SER A 116 15.95 -28.76 11.74
C SER A 116 16.73 -29.44 10.61
N ALA A 117 17.96 -29.03 10.40
CA ALA A 117 18.82 -29.59 9.35
C ALA A 117 19.12 -31.08 9.52
N SER A 118 19.01 -31.60 10.73
CA SER A 118 19.26 -33.01 11.05
C SER A 118 18.00 -33.87 11.07
N THR A 119 16.82 -33.28 10.91
CA THR A 119 15.56 -34.00 10.95
C THR A 119 15.08 -34.30 9.52
N THR A 120 14.54 -35.49 9.34
CA THR A 120 13.97 -35.96 8.08
C THR A 120 12.45 -35.86 8.12
N TYR A 121 11.87 -35.18 7.15
CA TYR A 121 10.44 -34.95 6.98
C TYR A 121 9.94 -35.76 5.77
N ASN A 122 9.27 -36.87 6.02
CA ASN A 122 8.82 -37.78 4.97
C ASN A 122 9.91 -38.11 3.94
N GLY A 123 11.11 -38.47 4.42
CA GLY A 123 12.25 -38.85 3.59
C GLY A 123 13.11 -37.66 3.10
N ILE A 124 12.71 -36.43 3.32
CA ILE A 124 13.44 -35.24 2.90
C ILE A 124 14.11 -34.58 4.11
N ASN A 125 15.41 -34.37 4.05
CA ASN A 125 16.14 -33.68 5.12
C ASN A 125 15.75 -32.20 5.20
N GLY A 126 15.58 -31.65 6.41
CA GLY A 126 15.23 -30.25 6.59
C GLY A 126 16.23 -29.27 5.98
N SER A 127 17.49 -29.62 5.86
CA SER A 127 18.50 -28.80 5.14
C SER A 127 18.22 -28.66 3.66
N VAL A 128 17.52 -29.61 3.03
CA VAL A 128 17.14 -29.57 1.62
C VAL A 128 15.89 -28.71 1.40
N ILE A 129 15.01 -28.67 2.40
CA ILE A 129 13.79 -27.86 2.35
C ILE A 129 14.09 -26.40 2.71
N ASN A 130 14.98 -26.17 3.67
CA ASN A 130 15.40 -24.80 3.99
C ASN A 130 16.13 -24.19 2.79
N GLY A 131 15.62 -23.11 2.27
CA GLY A 131 16.25 -22.47 1.11
C GLY A 131 15.38 -21.37 0.51
N THR A 132 15.94 -20.69 -0.49
CA THR A 132 15.24 -19.66 -1.24
C THR A 132 14.75 -20.25 -2.56
N TYR A 133 13.47 -20.18 -2.78
CA TYR A 133 12.79 -20.67 -3.98
C TYR A 133 12.43 -19.48 -4.85
N THR A 134 13.04 -19.41 -6.02
CA THR A 134 12.83 -18.34 -7.02
C THR A 134 11.71 -18.63 -8.00
N SER A 135 11.23 -19.87 -8.01
CA SER A 135 10.08 -20.32 -8.80
C SER A 135 9.11 -21.03 -7.88
N ILE A 136 7.95 -20.47 -7.72
CA ILE A 136 6.82 -21.09 -7.05
C ILE A 136 5.72 -21.38 -8.05
N SER A 137 4.95 -22.43 -7.83
CA SER A 137 3.88 -22.86 -8.71
C SER A 137 2.59 -23.17 -7.95
N ASN A 138 1.52 -23.47 -8.67
CA ASN A 138 0.21 -23.83 -8.10
C ASN A 138 -0.24 -22.86 -6.98
N ILE A 139 -0.05 -21.57 -7.22
CA ILE A 139 -0.35 -20.53 -6.25
C ILE A 139 -1.86 -20.42 -6.06
N THR A 140 -2.32 -20.61 -4.84
CA THR A 140 -3.71 -20.42 -4.43
C THR A 140 -3.81 -19.24 -3.46
N LEU A 141 -4.96 -19.05 -2.85
CA LEU A 141 -5.15 -18.00 -1.83
C LEU A 141 -4.27 -18.21 -0.60
N ASP A 142 -4.11 -19.46 -0.18
CA ASP A 142 -3.52 -19.83 1.11
C ASP A 142 -2.41 -20.88 0.99
N SER A 143 -1.96 -21.21 -0.23
CA SER A 143 -0.90 -22.17 -0.47
C SER A 143 -0.17 -21.95 -1.79
N TYR A 144 0.99 -22.52 -1.91
CA TYR A 144 1.79 -22.58 -3.13
C TYR A 144 2.73 -23.78 -3.08
N ASP A 145 3.20 -24.21 -4.24
CA ASP A 145 4.21 -25.26 -4.33
C ASP A 145 5.60 -24.65 -4.50
N ILE A 146 6.56 -25.25 -3.79
CA ILE A 146 8.00 -25.01 -3.93
C ILE A 146 8.68 -26.25 -4.52
N GLY A 147 9.78 -26.05 -5.23
CA GLY A 147 10.52 -27.14 -5.85
C GLY A 147 10.42 -27.10 -7.40
N PRO A 148 10.84 -28.18 -8.09
CA PRO A 148 11.34 -29.43 -7.52
C PRO A 148 12.60 -29.23 -6.68
N LEU A 149 12.73 -30.02 -5.63
CA LEU A 149 13.88 -29.97 -4.74
C LEU A 149 15.18 -30.36 -5.46
N ALA A 150 16.29 -29.91 -4.91
CA ALA A 150 17.63 -30.20 -5.45
C ALA A 150 17.91 -31.72 -5.49
N ASP A 151 18.79 -32.13 -6.41
CA ASP A 151 19.29 -33.49 -6.56
C ASP A 151 18.18 -34.55 -6.76
N SER A 152 17.07 -34.18 -7.38
CA SER A 152 15.91 -35.07 -7.59
C SER A 152 15.38 -35.68 -6.29
N THR A 153 15.57 -35.01 -5.17
CA THR A 153 15.05 -35.44 -3.88
C THR A 153 13.53 -35.47 -3.90
N VAL A 154 12.96 -36.62 -3.52
CA VAL A 154 11.51 -36.82 -3.49
C VAL A 154 11.05 -37.33 -2.14
N ALA A 155 9.82 -37.02 -1.77
CA ALA A 155 9.23 -37.53 -0.54
C ALA A 155 8.94 -39.02 -0.65
N ASN A 156 9.13 -39.77 0.47
CA ASN A 156 8.82 -41.19 0.58
C ASN A 156 7.46 -41.48 1.23
N ALA A 157 6.72 -40.42 1.58
CA ALA A 157 5.37 -40.54 2.13
C ALA A 157 4.55 -39.28 1.81
N THR A 158 3.23 -39.43 1.81
CA THR A 158 2.29 -38.31 1.72
C THR A 158 1.85 -37.92 3.12
N GLY A 159 1.92 -36.63 3.45
CA GLY A 159 1.49 -36.14 4.75
C GLY A 159 1.93 -34.69 5.01
N ASP A 160 1.45 -34.13 6.12
CA ASP A 160 1.75 -32.78 6.55
C ASP A 160 2.88 -32.83 7.59
N VAL A 161 3.93 -32.05 7.37
CA VAL A 161 5.17 -32.07 8.13
C VAL A 161 5.70 -30.65 8.37
N GLY A 162 6.76 -30.53 9.19
CA GLY A 162 7.48 -29.28 9.41
C GLY A 162 7.49 -28.80 10.87
N GLY A 163 6.51 -29.21 11.66
CA GLY A 163 6.38 -28.72 13.05
C GLY A 163 5.89 -27.27 13.09
N ASP A 164 6.19 -26.58 14.18
CA ASP A 164 5.72 -25.22 14.48
C ASP A 164 6.77 -24.11 14.30
N ALA A 165 7.98 -24.51 13.89
CA ALA A 165 9.10 -23.58 13.72
C ALA A 165 9.33 -23.09 12.29
N VAL A 166 8.50 -23.52 11.34
CA VAL A 166 8.66 -23.18 9.92
C VAL A 166 8.37 -21.71 9.70
N VAL A 167 9.32 -21.01 9.09
CA VAL A 167 9.23 -19.58 8.78
C VAL A 167 9.28 -19.39 7.27
N ALA A 168 8.34 -18.64 6.75
CA ALA A 168 8.33 -18.16 5.37
C ALA A 168 8.68 -16.67 5.32
N THR A 169 9.65 -16.35 4.47
CA THR A 169 10.05 -14.97 4.19
C THR A 169 9.86 -14.71 2.71
N GLN A 170 8.96 -13.78 2.39
CA GLN A 170 8.70 -13.39 1.02
C GLN A 170 9.61 -12.25 0.61
N ASN A 171 9.97 -12.20 -0.67
CA ASN A 171 10.73 -11.07 -1.22
C ASN A 171 9.81 -9.96 -1.74
N ARG A 172 8.59 -10.31 -2.15
CA ARG A 172 7.60 -9.36 -2.66
C ARG A 172 6.42 -9.30 -1.70
N LEU A 173 6.26 -8.19 -1.03
CA LEU A 173 5.31 -8.02 0.06
C LEU A 173 4.27 -6.93 -0.21
N TYR A 174 4.44 -6.17 -1.28
CA TYR A 174 3.52 -5.12 -1.66
C TYR A 174 3.70 -4.74 -3.13
N ASP A 175 2.63 -4.23 -3.72
CA ASP A 175 2.58 -3.79 -5.11
C ASP A 175 2.59 -2.28 -5.22
N VAL A 176 2.07 -1.60 -4.20
CA VAL A 176 1.94 -0.14 -4.14
C VAL A 176 2.43 0.37 -2.79
N ALA A 177 3.17 1.44 -2.79
CA ALA A 177 3.52 2.19 -1.60
C ALA A 177 2.94 3.61 -1.69
N MET A 178 2.27 4.04 -0.65
CA MET A 178 1.77 5.40 -0.49
C MET A 178 2.54 6.07 0.63
N LEU A 179 3.26 7.14 0.30
CA LEU A 179 4.01 7.93 1.26
C LEU A 179 3.16 9.12 1.71
N ASN A 180 3.03 9.27 3.01
CA ASN A 180 2.50 10.46 3.64
C ASN A 180 3.62 11.14 4.42
N MET A 181 3.99 12.35 4.01
CA MET A 181 5.04 13.12 4.64
C MET A 181 4.61 14.57 4.74
N GLN A 182 4.62 15.09 5.96
CA GLN A 182 4.32 16.48 6.18
C GLN A 182 5.62 17.28 6.08
N THR A 183 5.67 18.18 5.10
CA THR A 183 6.79 19.08 4.87
C THR A 183 6.34 20.52 4.99
N MET A 184 7.24 21.35 5.51
CA MET A 184 7.12 22.80 5.46
C MET A 184 8.18 23.31 4.51
N THR A 185 7.73 23.93 3.43
CA THR A 185 8.58 24.64 2.50
C THR A 185 8.20 26.12 2.50
N VAL A 186 9.18 26.96 2.59
CA VAL A 186 9.02 28.41 2.50
C VAL A 186 9.62 28.90 1.18
N PRO A 187 9.31 30.09 0.71
CA PRO A 187 9.95 30.64 -0.48
C PRO A 187 11.47 30.44 -0.46
N GLU A 188 12.09 30.14 -1.58
CA GLU A 188 13.50 29.82 -1.75
C GLU A 188 13.92 28.42 -1.24
N THR A 189 12.98 27.58 -0.79
CA THR A 189 13.26 26.21 -0.35
C THR A 189 12.41 25.18 -1.14
N ASN A 190 12.92 23.97 -1.30
CA ASN A 190 12.22 22.89 -1.98
C ASN A 190 12.53 21.52 -1.34
N ALA A 191 11.60 20.59 -1.42
CA ALA A 191 11.77 19.20 -1.06
C ALA A 191 11.31 18.30 -2.21
N SER A 192 12.16 17.38 -2.63
CA SER A 192 11.80 16.35 -3.63
C SER A 192 12.04 14.97 -3.05
N PHE A 193 11.25 13.99 -3.50
CA PHE A 193 11.24 12.64 -2.97
C PHE A 193 11.58 11.65 -4.06
N SER A 194 12.43 10.67 -3.75
CA SER A 194 12.66 9.50 -4.58
C SER A 194 12.51 8.24 -3.74
N MET A 195 12.00 7.16 -4.35
CA MET A 195 11.80 5.89 -3.67
C MET A 195 12.67 4.79 -4.28
N ARG A 196 13.17 3.91 -3.43
CA ARG A 196 13.91 2.71 -3.80
C ARG A 196 13.40 1.53 -2.97
N THR A 197 13.50 0.33 -3.50
CA THR A 197 13.25 -0.90 -2.74
C THR A 197 14.54 -1.66 -2.51
N THR A 198 14.62 -2.45 -1.45
CA THR A 198 15.77 -3.28 -1.15
C THR A 198 15.36 -4.70 -0.76
N THR A 199 16.32 -5.63 -0.79
CA THR A 199 16.12 -7.00 -0.29
C THR A 199 16.11 -7.08 1.24
N GLY A 200 16.49 -6.03 1.92
CA GLY A 200 16.58 -5.95 3.36
C GLY A 200 16.70 -4.50 3.83
N ARG A 201 17.21 -4.32 5.04
CA ARG A 201 17.41 -3.00 5.64
C ARG A 201 18.75 -2.42 5.20
N SER A 202 18.75 -1.34 4.45
CA SER A 202 19.96 -0.75 3.84
C SER A 202 21.02 -0.27 4.84
N VAL A 203 20.67 -0.14 6.12
CA VAL A 203 21.61 0.26 7.17
C VAL A 203 22.73 -0.75 7.44
N HIS A 204 22.64 -1.97 6.91
CA HIS A 204 23.66 -3.03 7.11
C HIS A 204 24.65 -3.13 5.94
N GLY A 205 24.38 -2.45 4.83
CA GLY A 205 25.30 -2.38 3.69
C GLY A 205 25.50 -3.68 2.89
N THR A 206 24.69 -4.69 3.17
CA THR A 206 24.74 -6.00 2.49
C THR A 206 23.53 -6.25 1.59
N GLU A 207 22.53 -5.38 1.65
CA GLU A 207 21.29 -5.49 0.91
C GLU A 207 21.45 -5.00 -0.52
N THR A 208 20.83 -5.71 -1.46
CA THR A 208 20.77 -5.25 -2.85
C THR A 208 19.66 -4.21 -2.99
N GLU A 209 20.02 -3.05 -3.49
CA GLU A 209 19.07 -1.99 -3.80
C GLU A 209 18.51 -2.16 -5.21
N PHE A 210 17.21 -1.94 -5.35
CA PHE A 210 16.53 -1.93 -6.63
C PHE A 210 15.95 -0.54 -6.85
N SER A 211 16.49 0.17 -7.82
CA SER A 211 15.89 1.42 -8.25
C SER A 211 14.55 1.15 -8.91
N LEU A 212 13.53 1.87 -8.50
CA LEU A 212 12.28 1.93 -9.24
C LEU A 212 12.57 2.58 -10.59
N ALA A 213 11.91 2.13 -11.66
CA ALA A 213 12.24 2.49 -13.05
C ALA A 213 12.60 3.97 -13.25
N SER A 214 13.65 4.21 -13.97
CA SER A 214 14.44 5.45 -13.98
C SER A 214 13.72 6.73 -14.42
N SER A 215 12.57 6.65 -15.06
CA SER A 215 11.83 7.83 -15.53
C SER A 215 10.83 8.42 -14.52
N SER A 216 10.62 7.77 -13.40
CA SER A 216 9.56 8.13 -12.45
C SER A 216 10.00 8.06 -10.99
N ASN A 217 11.30 7.96 -10.72
CA ASN A 217 11.84 7.79 -9.37
C ASN A 217 11.71 9.03 -8.47
N THR A 218 11.53 10.19 -9.07
CA THR A 218 11.47 11.43 -8.30
C THR A 218 10.06 11.97 -8.30
N ILE A 219 9.46 11.99 -7.13
CA ILE A 219 8.19 12.64 -6.90
C ILE A 219 8.51 14.05 -6.43
N SER A 220 8.30 15.03 -7.29
CA SER A 220 8.36 16.42 -6.90
C SER A 220 7.07 16.79 -6.19
N VAL A 221 7.15 17.02 -4.91
CA VAL A 221 6.08 17.71 -4.18
C VAL A 221 6.31 19.19 -4.44
N VAL A 222 5.52 19.77 -5.34
CA VAL A 222 5.53 21.22 -5.56
C VAL A 222 5.06 21.86 -4.27
N ALA A 223 5.97 22.50 -3.57
CA ALA A 223 5.65 23.32 -2.43
C ALA A 223 4.80 24.53 -2.89
N ASN A 224 3.66 24.73 -2.27
CA ASN A 224 2.93 25.97 -2.41
C ASN A 224 3.69 27.04 -1.62
N ASP A 225 4.08 28.10 -2.28
CA ASP A 225 4.95 29.18 -1.79
C ASP A 225 4.47 29.91 -0.53
N ASN A 226 3.31 29.61 0.02
CA ASN A 226 2.68 30.37 1.10
C ASN A 226 2.13 29.53 2.26
N ILE A 227 2.41 28.24 2.35
CA ILE A 227 1.83 27.39 3.40
C ILE A 227 2.93 26.81 4.28
N TYR A 228 2.89 27.15 5.57
CA TYR A 228 3.85 26.68 6.55
C TYR A 228 3.74 25.18 6.85
N PHE A 229 2.58 24.59 6.64
CA PHE A 229 2.36 23.15 6.72
C PHE A 229 1.42 22.76 5.59
N GLU A 230 1.88 21.95 4.68
CA GLU A 230 0.99 21.29 3.74
C GLU A 230 0.20 20.20 4.45
N GLU A 231 -1.07 20.07 4.08
CA GLU A 231 -1.84 18.87 4.43
C GLU A 231 -1.08 17.63 3.95
N PRO A 232 -1.14 16.50 4.69
CA PRO A 232 -0.48 15.28 4.29
C PRO A 232 -0.87 14.94 2.86
N LYS A 233 0.05 15.08 1.91
CA LYS A 233 -0.16 14.60 0.55
C LYS A 233 0.11 13.12 0.54
N MET A 234 -0.92 12.35 0.28
CA MET A 234 -0.73 10.97 -0.14
C MET A 234 -0.08 10.99 -1.52
N VAL A 235 1.21 10.80 -1.55
CA VAL A 235 1.92 10.53 -2.77
C VAL A 235 1.70 9.05 -3.05
N ALA A 236 0.56 8.72 -3.66
CA ALA A 236 0.45 7.48 -4.40
C ALA A 236 1.52 7.59 -5.47
N SER A 237 2.52 6.76 -5.40
CA SER A 237 3.55 6.87 -6.39
C SER A 237 2.99 6.46 -7.74
N SER A 238 2.84 7.40 -8.63
CA SER A 238 2.69 7.15 -10.07
C SER A 238 3.78 6.22 -10.63
N ILE A 239 4.83 6.03 -9.90
CA ILE A 239 5.94 5.11 -10.14
C ILE A 239 5.46 3.68 -10.31
N ASN A 240 4.47 3.25 -9.56
CA ASN A 240 3.92 1.89 -9.63
C ASN A 240 2.86 1.72 -10.72
N GLU A 241 2.47 2.79 -11.40
CA GLU A 241 1.43 2.71 -12.43
C GLU A 241 1.87 1.94 -13.68
N THR A 242 3.14 1.72 -13.88
CA THR A 242 3.65 1.05 -15.08
C THR A 242 4.37 -0.26 -14.81
N ASN A 243 4.92 -0.46 -13.61
CA ASN A 243 5.67 -1.66 -13.26
C ASN A 243 5.43 -2.08 -11.82
N GLU A 244 5.39 -3.37 -11.59
CA GLU A 244 5.39 -3.94 -10.27
C GLU A 244 6.71 -3.61 -9.55
N MET A 245 6.64 -3.35 -8.25
CA MET A 245 7.83 -3.09 -7.45
C MET A 245 8.64 -4.37 -7.30
N SER A 246 9.92 -4.30 -7.61
CA SER A 246 10.88 -5.39 -7.36
C SER A 246 11.66 -5.13 -6.07
N GLY A 247 12.15 -6.18 -5.41
CA GLY A 247 13.03 -6.09 -4.26
C GLY A 247 12.37 -5.67 -2.96
N SER A 248 11.43 -6.36 -2.49
CA SER A 248 10.31 -5.99 -1.65
C SER A 248 10.41 -6.24 -0.15
N LYS A 249 11.56 -6.18 0.48
CA LYS A 249 11.62 -6.27 1.96
C LYS A 249 11.59 -4.92 2.64
N SER A 250 12.23 -3.94 2.06
CA SER A 250 12.31 -2.59 2.60
C SER A 250 12.10 -1.56 1.52
N LEU A 251 11.53 -0.46 1.92
CA LEU A 251 11.38 0.72 1.10
C LEU A 251 12.25 1.84 1.69
N LEU A 252 13.01 2.50 0.82
CA LEU A 252 13.77 3.68 1.17
C LEU A 252 13.15 4.88 0.47
N VAL A 253 13.05 5.97 1.20
CA VAL A 253 12.62 7.25 0.66
C VAL A 253 13.74 8.24 0.89
N ASP A 254 14.35 8.70 -0.19
CA ASP A 254 15.32 9.77 -0.16
C ASP A 254 14.60 11.11 -0.36
N VAL A 255 14.77 12.00 0.58
CA VAL A 255 14.25 13.34 0.49
C VAL A 255 15.41 14.30 0.25
N THR A 256 15.42 14.90 -0.93
CA THR A 256 16.39 15.94 -1.27
C THR A 256 15.80 17.28 -0.86
N LEU A 257 16.46 17.92 0.08
CA LEU A 257 16.12 19.24 0.61
C LEU A 257 17.05 20.27 -0.04
N THR A 258 16.49 21.29 -0.67
CA THR A 258 17.27 22.32 -1.33
C THR A 258 16.85 23.70 -0.87
N THR A 259 17.79 24.64 -0.86
CA THR A 259 17.55 26.05 -0.60
C THR A 259 18.43 26.93 -1.47
N SER A 260 17.92 28.07 -1.89
CA SER A 260 18.72 29.15 -2.48
C SER A 260 19.15 30.19 -1.45
N ASN A 261 18.70 30.04 -0.19
CA ASN A 261 19.02 30.95 0.90
C ASN A 261 19.59 30.19 2.09
N THR A 262 20.87 30.41 2.40
CA THR A 262 21.56 29.72 3.51
C THR A 262 20.94 29.95 4.90
N ARG A 263 19.98 30.84 5.00
CA ARG A 263 19.28 31.16 6.26
C ARG A 263 17.94 30.44 6.40
N LEU A 264 17.50 29.76 5.34
CA LEU A 264 16.24 29.03 5.27
C LEU A 264 16.51 27.56 4.94
N SER A 265 15.69 26.68 5.47
CA SER A 265 15.70 25.24 5.15
C SER A 265 14.27 24.75 5.07
N PRO A 266 13.95 23.85 4.14
CA PRO A 266 12.73 23.09 4.25
C PRO A 266 12.79 22.22 5.53
N VAL A 267 11.64 21.89 6.08
CA VAL A 267 11.51 21.10 7.31
C VAL A 267 10.59 19.92 7.06
N ILE A 268 10.96 18.76 7.58
CA ILE A 268 10.13 17.55 7.58
C ILE A 268 9.72 17.26 9.03
N ASP A 269 8.43 17.07 9.26
CA ASP A 269 7.94 16.57 10.53
C ASP A 269 8.11 15.04 10.58
N THR A 270 9.20 14.59 11.19
CA THR A 270 9.53 13.16 11.30
C THR A 270 8.53 12.35 12.13
N LYS A 271 7.71 13.00 12.95
CA LYS A 271 6.64 12.31 13.70
C LYS A 271 5.41 12.05 12.85
N ARG A 272 5.31 12.68 11.69
CA ARG A 272 4.20 12.55 10.75
C ARG A 272 4.64 11.96 9.41
N VAL A 273 5.76 11.28 9.38
CA VAL A 273 6.16 10.46 8.25
C VAL A 273 5.52 9.09 8.42
N SER A 274 4.70 8.70 7.47
CA SER A 274 4.09 7.37 7.44
C SER A 274 4.06 6.83 6.03
N MET A 275 4.07 5.52 5.92
CA MET A 275 3.99 4.82 4.65
C MET A 275 2.96 3.71 4.75
N ILE A 276 2.10 3.64 3.76
CA ILE A 276 1.10 2.58 3.63
C ILE A 276 1.52 1.73 2.43
N THR A 277 1.73 0.45 2.67
CA THR A 277 1.99 -0.52 1.62
C THR A 277 0.74 -1.34 1.35
N VAL A 278 0.44 -1.58 0.09
CA VAL A 278 -0.75 -2.30 -0.34
C VAL A 278 -0.32 -3.42 -1.28
N GLN A 279 -0.89 -4.59 -1.08
CA GLN A 279 -0.81 -5.70 -2.00
C GLN A 279 -2.20 -6.03 -2.52
N ASN A 280 -2.35 -6.06 -3.84
CA ASN A 280 -3.60 -6.38 -4.51
C ASN A 280 -3.57 -7.83 -5.00
N ARG A 281 -4.70 -8.51 -4.88
CA ARG A 281 -4.89 -9.85 -5.42
C ARG A 281 -5.78 -9.77 -6.65
N LEU A 282 -5.17 -10.01 -7.78
CA LEU A 282 -5.85 -10.15 -9.05
C LEU A 282 -5.66 -11.57 -9.57
N ASN A 283 -6.45 -11.95 -10.55
CA ASN A 283 -6.17 -13.17 -11.29
C ASN A 283 -4.79 -13.07 -11.90
N SER A 284 -3.99 -14.09 -11.64
CA SER A 284 -2.66 -14.17 -12.21
C SER A 284 -2.77 -14.43 -13.71
N PRO A 285 -2.20 -13.58 -14.55
CA PRO A 285 -2.06 -13.92 -15.96
C PRO A 285 -1.06 -15.07 -16.12
N THR A 286 -1.28 -15.93 -17.09
CA THR A 286 -0.32 -16.99 -17.45
C THR A 286 0.96 -16.42 -18.08
N SER A 287 0.90 -15.17 -18.52
CA SER A 287 2.01 -14.41 -19.07
C SER A 287 1.79 -12.93 -18.78
N LEU A 288 2.85 -12.21 -18.40
CA LEU A 288 2.80 -10.75 -18.19
C LEU A 288 2.34 -9.97 -19.44
N ASN A 289 2.57 -10.53 -20.62
CA ASN A 289 2.25 -9.90 -21.91
C ASN A 289 0.94 -10.41 -22.52
N THR A 290 0.43 -11.53 -22.05
CA THR A 290 -0.79 -12.15 -22.59
C THR A 290 -1.57 -12.74 -21.42
N PRO A 291 -2.44 -11.97 -20.79
CA PRO A 291 -3.23 -12.44 -19.65
C PRO A 291 -4.15 -13.57 -20.12
N SER A 292 -4.07 -14.70 -19.45
CA SER A 292 -5.00 -15.81 -19.58
C SER A 292 -5.91 -15.78 -18.38
N PHE A 293 -7.11 -15.30 -18.57
CA PHE A 293 -8.11 -15.26 -17.52
C PHE A 293 -8.87 -16.58 -17.49
N VAL A 294 -9.14 -17.03 -16.29
CA VAL A 294 -9.90 -18.26 -16.07
C VAL A 294 -11.37 -18.01 -16.35
N ASN A 295 -12.02 -18.99 -16.97
CA ASN A 295 -13.46 -18.98 -17.11
C ASN A 295 -14.11 -19.12 -15.72
N ASP A 296 -14.92 -18.15 -15.37
CA ASP A 296 -15.60 -18.04 -14.08
C ASP A 296 -17.07 -18.53 -14.10
N GLU A 297 -17.46 -19.37 -15.05
CA GLU A 297 -18.83 -19.86 -15.18
C GLU A 297 -19.19 -20.99 -14.18
N ALA A 298 -18.21 -21.70 -13.65
CA ALA A 298 -18.45 -22.78 -12.72
C ALA A 298 -19.22 -22.29 -11.46
N SER A 299 -20.15 -23.11 -10.97
CA SER A 299 -20.96 -22.80 -9.80
C SER A 299 -20.12 -22.57 -8.54
N THR A 300 -19.07 -23.37 -8.37
CA THR A 300 -18.14 -23.31 -7.25
C THR A 300 -16.71 -23.47 -7.75
N GLY A 301 -15.74 -23.04 -6.93
CA GLY A 301 -14.34 -23.36 -7.15
C GLY A 301 -13.68 -22.61 -8.31
N THR A 302 -14.10 -21.39 -8.57
CA THR A 302 -13.38 -20.55 -9.52
C THR A 302 -11.97 -20.26 -9.01
N SER A 303 -10.99 -20.20 -9.91
CA SER A 303 -9.59 -19.89 -9.56
C SER A 303 -9.31 -18.39 -9.48
N SER A 304 -10.33 -17.56 -9.67
CA SER A 304 -10.20 -16.11 -9.59
C SER A 304 -10.00 -15.64 -8.15
N ALA A 305 -8.91 -14.93 -7.91
CA ALA A 305 -8.56 -14.45 -6.58
C ALA A 305 -9.40 -13.23 -6.13
N ALA A 306 -9.80 -12.38 -7.07
CA ALA A 306 -10.55 -11.17 -6.81
C ALA A 306 -11.99 -11.32 -7.34
N VAL A 307 -12.88 -11.80 -6.48
CA VAL A 307 -14.29 -12.07 -6.81
C VAL A 307 -15.19 -11.46 -5.75
N TYR A 308 -16.25 -10.81 -6.19
CA TYR A 308 -17.33 -10.36 -5.33
C TYR A 308 -18.65 -11.02 -5.78
N CYS A 309 -19.40 -11.60 -4.85
CA CYS A 309 -20.72 -12.16 -5.09
C CYS A 309 -21.74 -11.47 -4.20
N THR A 310 -22.85 -11.05 -4.78
CA THR A 310 -23.99 -10.58 -4.00
C THR A 310 -24.62 -11.75 -3.24
N ARG A 311 -25.43 -11.44 -2.24
CA ARG A 311 -26.41 -12.43 -1.74
C ARG A 311 -27.46 -12.68 -2.82
N PRO A 312 -28.16 -13.84 -2.81
CA PRO A 312 -29.32 -14.00 -3.63
C PRO A 312 -30.36 -12.90 -3.35
N ILE A 313 -30.80 -12.25 -4.40
CA ILE A 313 -31.79 -11.18 -4.34
C ILE A 313 -33.12 -11.79 -4.79
N VAL A 314 -34.07 -11.87 -3.87
CA VAL A 314 -35.41 -12.40 -4.13
C VAL A 314 -36.31 -11.27 -4.59
N LEU A 315 -37.05 -11.51 -5.64
CA LEU A 315 -37.98 -10.55 -6.24
C LEU A 315 -39.41 -10.82 -5.77
N GLU A 316 -40.18 -9.77 -5.65
CA GLU A 316 -41.63 -9.88 -5.38
C GLU A 316 -42.40 -10.35 -6.62
N ASN A 317 -41.97 -9.91 -7.80
CA ASN A 317 -42.52 -10.29 -9.10
C ASN A 317 -41.44 -10.92 -9.98
N ALA A 318 -41.85 -11.91 -10.79
CA ALA A 318 -40.96 -12.54 -11.72
C ALA A 318 -40.48 -11.56 -12.81
N SER A 319 -39.26 -11.77 -13.29
CA SER A 319 -38.61 -10.91 -14.26
C SER A 319 -37.95 -11.74 -15.37
N THR A 320 -37.73 -11.12 -16.53
CA THR A 320 -37.16 -11.75 -17.73
C THR A 320 -35.92 -11.02 -18.26
N ALA A 321 -35.46 -9.97 -17.55
CA ALA A 321 -34.30 -9.19 -17.92
C ALA A 321 -33.55 -8.70 -16.69
N LEU A 322 -32.24 -8.52 -16.81
CA LEU A 322 -31.37 -7.95 -15.80
C LEU A 322 -30.54 -6.80 -16.39
N GLU A 323 -30.41 -5.73 -15.65
CA GLU A 323 -29.47 -4.65 -15.90
C GLU A 323 -28.56 -4.47 -14.65
N VAL A 324 -27.27 -4.36 -14.88
CA VAL A 324 -26.28 -4.03 -13.83
C VAL A 324 -25.58 -2.73 -14.22
N ARG A 325 -25.48 -1.82 -13.27
CA ARG A 325 -24.67 -0.62 -13.39
C ARG A 325 -23.59 -0.64 -12.37
N LEU A 326 -22.37 -0.45 -12.81
CA LEU A 326 -21.16 -0.53 -12.00
C LEU A 326 -20.34 0.74 -12.18
N THR A 327 -20.10 1.47 -11.10
CA THR A 327 -19.18 2.60 -11.12
C THR A 327 -17.81 2.10 -10.73
N SER A 328 -16.88 2.05 -11.67
CA SER A 328 -15.55 1.46 -11.48
C SER A 328 -14.44 2.32 -12.08
N TYR A 329 -13.27 2.14 -11.49
CA TYR A 329 -11.98 2.55 -12.02
C TYR A 329 -11.35 1.34 -12.68
N VAL A 330 -11.17 1.39 -14.00
CA VAL A 330 -10.58 0.32 -14.80
C VAL A 330 -9.53 0.93 -15.73
N ARG A 331 -8.31 0.40 -15.67
CA ARG A 331 -7.19 0.81 -16.54
C ARG A 331 -7.09 -0.12 -17.74
N SER A 332 -6.30 0.27 -18.73
CA SER A 332 -6.03 -0.58 -19.92
C SER A 332 -5.38 -1.92 -19.59
N SER A 333 -4.71 -2.02 -18.43
CA SER A 333 -4.10 -3.26 -17.92
C SER A 333 -5.03 -4.08 -17.03
N SER A 334 -6.28 -3.66 -16.85
CA SER A 334 -7.24 -4.32 -15.98
C SER A 334 -8.62 -4.43 -16.64
N GLU A 335 -9.41 -5.33 -16.11
CA GLU A 335 -10.72 -5.70 -16.65
C GLU A 335 -11.66 -6.07 -15.50
N VAL A 336 -12.94 -5.80 -15.69
CA VAL A 336 -13.99 -6.21 -14.77
C VAL A 336 -15.03 -6.98 -15.58
N GLU A 337 -15.25 -8.23 -15.23
CA GLU A 337 -16.29 -9.07 -15.81
C GLU A 337 -17.46 -9.25 -14.85
N VAL A 338 -18.66 -9.25 -15.37
CA VAL A 338 -19.88 -9.41 -14.58
C VAL A 338 -20.65 -10.63 -15.07
N TYR A 339 -21.05 -11.43 -14.10
CA TYR A 339 -21.83 -12.66 -14.31
C TYR A 339 -23.10 -12.60 -13.49
N PHE A 340 -24.10 -13.33 -13.96
CA PHE A 340 -25.33 -13.52 -13.21
C PHE A 340 -25.70 -15.00 -13.16
N ARG A 341 -26.54 -15.35 -12.20
CA ARG A 341 -27.30 -16.59 -12.20
C ARG A 341 -28.70 -16.29 -11.66
N THR A 342 -29.66 -17.01 -12.18
CA THR A 342 -31.07 -16.80 -11.86
C THR A 342 -31.72 -18.11 -11.42
N THR A 343 -32.74 -18.02 -10.59
CA THR A 343 -33.53 -19.17 -10.20
C THR A 343 -35.02 -18.82 -10.20
N SER A 344 -35.86 -19.77 -10.54
CA SER A 344 -37.32 -19.67 -10.45
C SER A 344 -37.84 -20.48 -9.26
N SER A 345 -39.10 -20.30 -8.92
CA SER A 345 -39.76 -21.07 -7.88
C SER A 345 -39.85 -22.57 -8.21
N GLU A 346 -39.65 -22.97 -9.49
CA GLU A 346 -39.70 -24.35 -9.96
C GLU A 346 -38.33 -25.03 -9.98
N GLU A 347 -37.24 -24.27 -9.77
CA GLU A 347 -35.89 -24.82 -9.74
C GLU A 347 -35.66 -25.57 -8.41
N SER A 348 -35.35 -26.84 -8.50
CA SER A 348 -35.11 -27.68 -7.32
C SER A 348 -33.69 -27.57 -6.72
N ARG A 349 -32.75 -27.05 -7.51
CA ARG A 349 -31.37 -26.87 -7.08
C ARG A 349 -31.22 -25.58 -6.28
N ASP A 350 -30.32 -25.60 -5.29
CA ASP A 350 -29.95 -24.38 -4.60
C ASP A 350 -29.25 -23.41 -5.59
N VAL A 351 -29.50 -22.13 -5.44
CA VAL A 351 -28.89 -21.09 -6.28
C VAL A 351 -27.37 -21.18 -6.32
N LYS A 352 -26.74 -21.64 -5.23
CA LYS A 352 -25.27 -21.85 -5.15
C LYS A 352 -24.77 -22.95 -6.07
N ASP A 353 -25.61 -23.89 -6.48
CA ASP A 353 -25.23 -25.03 -7.32
C ASP A 353 -25.46 -24.74 -8.82
N LEU A 354 -26.02 -23.56 -9.14
CA LEU A 354 -26.22 -23.12 -10.51
C LEU A 354 -24.95 -22.49 -11.08
N SER A 355 -24.67 -22.79 -12.35
CA SER A 355 -23.57 -22.15 -13.08
C SER A 355 -23.82 -20.66 -13.27
N TRP A 356 -22.77 -19.93 -13.43
CA TRP A 356 -22.81 -18.51 -13.74
C TRP A 356 -22.89 -18.30 -15.24
N THR A 357 -23.61 -17.29 -15.66
CA THR A 357 -23.72 -16.87 -17.05
C THR A 357 -23.10 -15.49 -17.19
N PRO A 358 -22.13 -15.29 -18.09
CA PRO A 358 -21.56 -13.97 -18.32
C PRO A 358 -22.60 -13.04 -18.99
N PHE A 359 -22.59 -11.76 -18.64
CA PHE A 359 -23.26 -10.77 -19.47
C PHE A 359 -22.58 -10.69 -20.83
N ASN A 360 -23.32 -10.38 -21.90
CA ASN A 360 -22.77 -10.20 -23.25
C ASN A 360 -21.87 -11.33 -23.76
N SER A 361 -22.07 -12.56 -23.29
CA SER A 361 -21.29 -13.76 -23.62
C SER A 361 -19.82 -13.77 -23.15
N ASP A 362 -19.27 -12.65 -22.71
CA ASP A 362 -17.87 -12.52 -22.28
C ASP A 362 -17.73 -11.81 -20.90
N GLY A 363 -18.84 -11.40 -20.32
CA GLY A 363 -18.85 -10.71 -19.02
C GLY A 363 -18.57 -9.22 -19.10
N ARG A 364 -18.38 -8.66 -20.31
CA ARG A 364 -18.04 -7.26 -20.51
C ARG A 364 -19.28 -6.36 -20.60
N GLU A 365 -19.04 -5.08 -20.54
CA GLU A 365 -20.07 -4.05 -20.62
C GLU A 365 -20.75 -4.00 -22.00
N ASP A 366 -21.98 -3.46 -22.04
CA ASP A 366 -22.77 -3.32 -23.26
C ASP A 366 -22.09 -2.44 -24.34
N THR A 367 -21.36 -1.45 -23.89
CA THR A 367 -20.61 -0.52 -24.76
C THR A 367 -19.26 -0.26 -24.13
N ALA A 368 -18.21 -0.45 -24.91
CA ALA A 368 -16.84 -0.24 -24.45
C ALA A 368 -16.64 1.16 -23.84
N VAL A 369 -16.07 1.19 -22.65
CA VAL A 369 -15.77 2.40 -21.91
C VAL A 369 -14.27 2.66 -22.00
N THR A 370 -13.89 3.88 -22.36
CA THR A 370 -12.49 4.29 -22.41
C THR A 370 -11.85 4.08 -21.04
N PRO A 371 -10.70 3.40 -20.93
CA PRO A 371 -10.02 3.20 -19.67
C PRO A 371 -9.76 4.49 -18.90
N ALA A 372 -9.72 4.41 -17.58
CA ALA A 372 -9.38 5.54 -16.73
C ALA A 372 -7.92 5.96 -16.94
N GLU A 373 -7.63 7.24 -16.97
CA GLU A 373 -6.28 7.79 -17.12
C GLU A 373 -5.68 8.25 -15.80
N SER A 374 -6.52 8.64 -14.86
CA SER A 374 -6.11 9.10 -13.53
C SER A 374 -6.65 8.22 -12.40
N ALA A 375 -6.00 8.22 -11.25
CA ALA A 375 -6.31 7.36 -10.11
C ALA A 375 -7.70 7.58 -9.48
N ASN A 376 -8.33 8.70 -9.76
CA ASN A 376 -9.64 9.08 -9.19
C ASN A 376 -10.75 9.09 -10.23
N GLU A 377 -10.50 8.61 -11.42
CA GLU A 377 -11.44 8.62 -12.53
C GLU A 377 -12.31 7.37 -12.51
N PHE A 378 -13.46 7.46 -11.88
CA PHE A 378 -14.47 6.40 -11.89
C PHE A 378 -15.47 6.66 -13.02
N LYS A 379 -15.75 5.61 -13.81
CA LYS A 379 -16.71 5.63 -14.92
C LYS A 379 -17.84 4.65 -14.66
N GLU A 380 -19.01 4.92 -15.24
CA GLU A 380 -20.15 4.00 -15.17
C GLU A 380 -20.07 2.98 -16.31
N TYR A 381 -20.17 1.71 -15.97
CA TYR A 381 -20.24 0.56 -16.86
C TYR A 381 -21.64 -0.03 -16.78
N LYS A 382 -22.23 -0.36 -17.92
CA LYS A 382 -23.55 -0.94 -18.01
C LYS A 382 -23.46 -2.34 -18.62
N TYR A 383 -24.18 -3.27 -18.00
CA TYR A 383 -24.33 -4.65 -18.42
C TYR A 383 -25.82 -4.96 -18.50
N SER A 384 -26.30 -5.48 -19.59
CA SER A 384 -27.72 -5.83 -19.74
C SER A 384 -27.92 -7.16 -20.44
N VAL A 385 -28.96 -7.85 -20.04
CA VAL A 385 -29.43 -9.07 -20.70
C VAL A 385 -30.96 -9.09 -20.69
N THR A 386 -31.54 -9.46 -21.79
CA THR A 386 -33.00 -9.56 -21.99
C THR A 386 -33.38 -10.94 -22.54
N GLY A 387 -34.66 -11.32 -22.38
CA GLY A 387 -35.16 -12.57 -22.91
C GLY A 387 -34.61 -13.80 -22.18
N ILE A 388 -34.18 -13.67 -20.93
CA ILE A 388 -33.83 -14.82 -20.10
C ILE A 388 -35.11 -15.49 -19.56
N THR A 389 -35.00 -16.78 -19.23
CA THR A 389 -36.11 -17.54 -18.63
C THR A 389 -36.60 -16.81 -17.39
N GLU A 390 -37.90 -16.75 -17.20
CA GLU A 390 -38.54 -16.10 -16.05
C GLU A 390 -37.93 -16.58 -14.75
N PHE A 391 -37.58 -15.63 -13.91
CA PHE A 391 -36.90 -15.88 -12.63
C PHE A 391 -37.49 -15.03 -11.50
N THR A 392 -37.42 -15.57 -10.28
CA THR A 392 -37.89 -14.93 -9.04
C THR A 392 -36.75 -14.57 -8.10
N ALA A 393 -35.53 -15.03 -8.38
CA ALA A 393 -34.36 -14.59 -7.65
C ALA A 393 -33.13 -14.58 -8.58
N PHE A 394 -32.19 -13.72 -8.26
CA PHE A 394 -30.92 -13.62 -8.99
C PHE A 394 -29.74 -13.32 -8.08
N GLN A 395 -28.57 -13.56 -8.61
CA GLN A 395 -27.30 -13.25 -7.94
C GLN A 395 -26.34 -12.68 -8.97
N ILE A 396 -25.53 -11.70 -8.57
CA ILE A 396 -24.50 -11.10 -9.41
C ILE A 396 -23.13 -11.49 -8.86
N LYS A 397 -22.23 -11.84 -9.76
CA LYS A 397 -20.81 -12.04 -9.50
C LYS A 397 -19.99 -11.04 -10.32
N ILE A 398 -19.01 -10.42 -9.67
CA ILE A 398 -18.06 -9.50 -10.30
C ILE A 398 -16.67 -10.10 -10.13
N VAL A 399 -15.94 -10.22 -11.23
CA VAL A 399 -14.58 -10.74 -11.28
C VAL A 399 -13.65 -9.63 -11.71
N MET A 400 -12.64 -9.35 -10.91
CA MET A 400 -11.65 -8.32 -11.20
C MET A 400 -10.37 -8.97 -11.68
N LYS A 401 -9.92 -8.58 -12.87
CA LYS A 401 -8.77 -9.13 -13.57
C LYS A 401 -7.77 -8.04 -13.92
N GLY A 402 -6.51 -8.40 -14.09
CA GLY A 402 -5.49 -7.45 -14.50
C GLY A 402 -4.12 -8.08 -14.65
N THR A 403 -3.30 -7.46 -15.47
CA THR A 403 -1.90 -7.83 -15.71
C THR A 403 -0.93 -7.11 -14.78
N ASN A 404 -1.42 -6.09 -14.07
CA ASN A 404 -0.63 -5.30 -13.15
C ASN A 404 -1.38 -5.14 -11.82
N SER A 405 -0.88 -5.78 -10.79
CA SER A 405 -1.47 -5.74 -9.45
C SER A 405 -1.39 -4.35 -8.79
N ALA A 406 -0.47 -3.50 -9.22
CA ALA A 406 -0.40 -2.12 -8.75
C ALA A 406 -1.58 -1.27 -9.26
N LEU A 407 -2.17 -1.66 -10.40
CA LEU A 407 -3.29 -0.98 -11.05
C LEU A 407 -4.59 -1.77 -10.97
N ALA A 408 -4.85 -2.35 -9.81
CA ALA A 408 -6.07 -3.12 -9.58
C ALA A 408 -7.33 -2.30 -9.89
N PRO A 409 -8.34 -2.89 -10.55
CA PRO A 409 -9.61 -2.24 -10.72
C PRO A 409 -10.26 -1.97 -9.35
N ARG A 410 -11.03 -0.90 -9.26
CA ARG A 410 -11.71 -0.49 -8.03
C ARG A 410 -13.18 -0.28 -8.34
N ILE A 411 -14.04 -0.75 -7.44
CA ILE A 411 -15.49 -0.64 -7.59
C ILE A 411 -16.01 0.27 -6.49
N LYS A 412 -16.79 1.26 -6.89
CA LYS A 412 -17.35 2.26 -5.98
C LYS A 412 -18.85 2.04 -5.72
N ASP A 413 -19.59 1.63 -6.74
CA ASP A 413 -21.04 1.51 -6.68
C ASP A 413 -21.50 0.34 -7.55
N LEU A 414 -22.53 -0.38 -7.09
CA LEU A 414 -23.16 -1.49 -7.79
C LEU A 414 -24.69 -1.36 -7.66
N ARG A 415 -25.37 -1.36 -8.81
CA ARG A 415 -26.83 -1.41 -8.89
C ARG A 415 -27.25 -2.58 -9.79
N GLY A 416 -28.06 -3.47 -9.28
CA GLY A 416 -28.71 -4.54 -10.04
C GLY A 416 -30.21 -4.26 -10.15
N ILE A 417 -30.74 -4.31 -11.36
CA ILE A 417 -32.13 -4.02 -11.68
C ILE A 417 -32.70 -5.21 -12.43
N ALA A 418 -33.75 -5.82 -11.89
CA ALA A 418 -34.51 -6.84 -12.59
C ALA A 418 -35.74 -6.19 -13.29
N LEU A 419 -35.97 -6.57 -14.50
CA LEU A 419 -37.02 -6.00 -15.34
C LEU A 419 -37.95 -7.10 -15.87
N ALA A 420 -39.23 -6.85 -15.80
CA ALA A 420 -40.24 -7.60 -16.52
C ALA A 420 -40.43 -6.93 -17.90
N VAL A 421 -40.03 -7.60 -18.97
CA VAL A 421 -40.12 -7.09 -20.35
C VAL A 421 -41.11 -7.94 -21.14
#